data_998a48cdd9cd988156bed9f0c2fc1a04
#
_entry.id   998a48cdd9cd988156bed9f0c2fc1a04
#
_cell.length_a   1.000
_cell.length_b   1.000
_cell.length_c   1.000
_cell.angle_alpha   90.00
_cell.angle_beta   90.00
_cell.angle_gamma   90.00
#
_symmetry.space_group_name_H-M   'P 1'
#
loop_
_entity.id
_entity.type
_entity.pdbx_description
1 polymer ?
#
loop_
_entity_poly.entity_id
_entity_poly.type
_entity_poly.pdbx_seq_one_letter_code
_entity_poly.pdbx_strand_id
1 'polypeptide(L)'
;MIPLLKNPHFELIRHDVSIPFQAEVDEIYNLACPASPVYYQIDPIQTIKTSVLGAVNMLGLAKRVNAKILQASTSEVYGDPMIHPQPESYWGNVNPIGPRSCYDEGKRCAETLFMDYHRQNKVRVKIIRIFNTYGPNMSTNDGRVVSNFIIQALQNKDITIYGDGNQTRSFQYVDDLIEGMIRMMNTS
;
A
#
# COMPACT_ATOMS: atom_id res chain seq x y z
N MET A 1 -13.21 -10.44 -6.55
CA MET A 1 -14.35 -9.99 -5.70
C MET A 1 -15.63 -10.79 -5.95
N ILE A 2 -16.05 -11.02 -7.20
CA ILE A 2 -17.30 -11.75 -7.52
C ILE A 2 -17.46 -13.09 -6.79
N PRO A 3 -16.42 -13.96 -6.67
CA PRO A 3 -16.54 -15.22 -5.94
C PRO A 3 -16.88 -15.05 -4.45
N LEU A 4 -16.40 -13.98 -3.81
CA LEU A 4 -16.61 -13.72 -2.39
C LEU A 4 -18.04 -13.28 -2.07
N LEU A 5 -18.75 -12.64 -3.00
CA LEU A 5 -20.14 -12.17 -2.79
C LEU A 5 -21.13 -13.30 -2.48
N LYS A 6 -20.77 -14.55 -2.78
CA LYS A 6 -21.57 -15.75 -2.46
C LYS A 6 -21.21 -16.37 -1.12
N ASN A 7 -20.16 -15.91 -0.46
CA ASN A 7 -19.74 -16.43 0.84
C ASN A 7 -20.60 -15.77 1.94
N PRO A 8 -21.32 -16.55 2.78
CA PRO A 8 -22.18 -16.00 3.85
C PRO A 8 -21.40 -15.26 4.95
N HIS A 9 -20.07 -15.44 5.02
CA HIS A 9 -19.18 -14.76 5.95
C HIS A 9 -18.51 -13.51 5.34
N PHE A 10 -18.94 -13.09 4.14
CA PHE A 10 -18.39 -11.92 3.46
C PHE A 10 -19.46 -10.85 3.28
N GLU A 11 -19.18 -9.66 3.79
CA GLU A 11 -19.99 -8.46 3.57
C GLU A 11 -19.20 -7.43 2.76
N LEU A 12 -19.83 -6.85 1.75
CA LEU A 12 -19.27 -5.76 0.94
C LEU A 12 -19.93 -4.44 1.30
N ILE A 13 -19.16 -3.53 1.89
CA ILE A 13 -19.60 -2.16 2.18
C ILE A 13 -18.86 -1.21 1.22
N ARG A 14 -19.62 -0.43 0.45
CA ARG A 14 -19.05 0.63 -0.39
C ARG A 14 -18.90 1.90 0.43
N HIS A 15 -17.66 2.28 0.70
CA HIS A 15 -17.34 3.42 1.54
C HIS A 15 -16.02 4.06 1.11
N ASP A 16 -15.88 5.38 1.29
CA ASP A 16 -14.62 6.10 1.15
C ASP A 16 -13.95 6.18 2.53
N VAL A 17 -12.75 5.61 2.66
CA VAL A 17 -12.02 5.56 3.92
C VAL A 17 -11.60 6.93 4.45
N SER A 18 -11.63 7.98 3.61
CA SER A 18 -11.43 9.37 4.05
C SER A 18 -12.59 9.90 4.90
N ILE A 19 -13.72 9.17 4.94
CA ILE A 19 -14.88 9.45 5.78
C ILE A 19 -14.89 8.46 6.95
N PRO A 20 -15.22 8.89 8.20
CA PRO A 20 -15.28 7.98 9.34
C PRO A 20 -16.24 6.81 9.11
N PHE A 21 -15.82 5.63 9.53
CA PHE A 21 -16.57 4.38 9.41
C PHE A 21 -16.71 3.71 10.77
N GLN A 22 -17.83 3.06 11.01
CA GLN A 22 -18.11 2.30 12.23
C GLN A 22 -18.34 0.84 11.92
N ALA A 23 -17.59 -0.03 12.62
CA ALA A 23 -17.74 -1.48 12.55
C ALA A 23 -17.23 -2.09 13.86
N GLU A 24 -17.68 -3.29 14.20
CA GLU A 24 -17.13 -4.10 15.29
C GLU A 24 -16.25 -5.18 14.66
N VAL A 25 -14.94 -5.05 14.85
CA VAL A 25 -13.92 -5.90 14.22
C VAL A 25 -12.75 -6.14 15.16
N ASP A 26 -12.07 -7.28 14.99
CA ASP A 26 -10.89 -7.66 15.76
C ASP A 26 -9.58 -7.30 15.03
N GLU A 27 -9.63 -7.26 13.70
CA GLU A 27 -8.47 -7.01 12.84
C GLU A 27 -8.83 -6.09 11.67
N ILE A 28 -7.92 -5.19 11.33
CA ILE A 28 -8.05 -4.26 10.21
C ILE A 28 -6.82 -4.37 9.31
N TYR A 29 -7.03 -4.66 8.03
CA TYR A 29 -6.00 -4.56 6.99
C TYR A 29 -6.27 -3.29 6.18
N ASN A 30 -5.56 -2.20 6.49
CA ASN A 30 -5.68 -0.94 5.76
C ASN A 30 -4.88 -0.98 4.45
N LEU A 31 -5.54 -1.42 3.38
CA LEU A 31 -4.97 -1.55 2.04
C LEU A 31 -5.43 -0.41 1.10
N ALA A 32 -6.25 0.51 1.59
CA ALA A 32 -6.90 1.53 0.80
C ALA A 32 -5.91 2.62 0.37
N CYS A 33 -5.56 2.61 -0.89
CA CYS A 33 -4.90 3.72 -1.62
C CYS A 33 -4.70 3.29 -3.08
N PRO A 34 -4.83 4.19 -4.07
CA PRO A 34 -4.28 3.94 -5.40
C PRO A 34 -2.76 3.73 -5.31
N ALA A 35 -2.24 2.64 -5.86
CA ALA A 35 -0.85 2.23 -5.67
C ALA A 35 -0.02 2.20 -6.96
N SER A 36 -0.61 2.54 -8.11
CA SER A 36 0.07 2.65 -9.38
C SER A 36 0.25 4.14 -9.75
N PRO A 37 1.42 4.55 -10.29
CA PRO A 37 1.66 5.93 -10.74
C PRO A 37 0.56 6.45 -11.66
N VAL A 38 0.05 5.62 -12.56
CA VAL A 38 -1.03 5.98 -13.48
C VAL A 38 -2.31 6.36 -12.72
N TYR A 39 -2.64 5.65 -11.63
CA TYR A 39 -3.88 5.87 -10.91
C TYR A 39 -3.78 6.93 -9.82
N TYR A 40 -2.69 6.97 -9.04
CA TYR A 40 -2.60 7.96 -7.95
C TYR A 40 -2.34 9.39 -8.45
N GLN A 41 -1.89 9.56 -9.71
CA GLN A 41 -1.71 10.87 -10.33
C GLN A 41 -2.98 11.41 -11.02
N ILE A 42 -4.03 10.59 -11.21
CA ILE A 42 -5.32 11.06 -11.77
C ILE A 42 -5.98 12.05 -10.82
N ASP A 43 -6.00 11.73 -9.52
CA ASP A 43 -6.48 12.63 -8.46
C ASP A 43 -5.49 12.60 -7.28
N PRO A 44 -4.44 13.42 -7.35
CA PRO A 44 -3.42 13.44 -6.31
C PRO A 44 -3.94 13.97 -4.97
N ILE A 45 -4.95 14.85 -4.97
CA ILE A 45 -5.56 15.35 -3.74
C ILE A 45 -6.34 14.23 -3.06
N GLN A 46 -7.14 13.46 -3.79
CA GLN A 46 -7.85 12.32 -3.22
C GLN A 46 -6.87 11.22 -2.76
N THR A 47 -5.77 11.02 -3.47
CA THR A 47 -4.73 10.05 -3.09
C THR A 47 -4.15 10.37 -1.72
N ILE A 48 -3.73 11.61 -1.47
CA ILE A 48 -3.18 12.00 -0.16
C ILE A 48 -4.26 11.96 0.94
N LYS A 49 -5.49 12.38 0.64
CA LYS A 49 -6.63 12.26 1.58
C LYS A 49 -6.87 10.81 1.97
N THR A 50 -6.91 9.90 1.01
CA THR A 50 -7.10 8.47 1.27
C THR A 50 -5.99 7.92 2.18
N SER A 51 -4.73 8.29 1.93
CA SER A 51 -3.60 7.85 2.74
C SER A 51 -3.63 8.42 4.15
N VAL A 52 -3.89 9.71 4.31
CA VAL A 52 -3.79 10.41 5.60
C VAL A 52 -5.10 10.31 6.41
N LEU A 53 -6.22 10.77 5.84
CA LEU A 53 -7.52 10.71 6.54
C LEU A 53 -7.98 9.26 6.72
N GLY A 54 -7.75 8.40 5.72
CA GLY A 54 -8.02 6.96 5.83
C GLY A 54 -7.24 6.34 6.99
N ALA A 55 -5.95 6.66 7.14
CA ALA A 55 -5.15 6.18 8.28
C ALA A 55 -5.73 6.69 9.62
N VAL A 56 -6.06 7.98 9.73
CA VAL A 56 -6.67 8.56 10.94
C VAL A 56 -7.99 7.85 11.30
N ASN A 57 -8.87 7.65 10.31
CA ASN A 57 -10.17 7.02 10.53
C ASN A 57 -10.04 5.55 10.94
N MET A 58 -9.16 4.79 10.27
CA MET A 58 -8.94 3.38 10.58
C MET A 58 -8.23 3.18 11.94
N LEU A 59 -7.30 4.06 12.30
CA LEU A 59 -6.67 4.07 13.63
C LEU A 59 -7.66 4.47 14.72
N GLY A 60 -8.55 5.43 14.45
CA GLY A 60 -9.64 5.80 15.34
C GLY A 60 -10.59 4.63 15.58
N LEU A 61 -10.97 3.91 14.52
CA LEU A 61 -11.76 2.67 14.61
C LEU A 61 -11.02 1.60 15.42
N ALA A 62 -9.75 1.30 15.08
CA ALA A 62 -8.95 0.30 15.78
C ALA A 62 -8.84 0.61 17.28
N LYS A 63 -8.62 1.88 17.64
CA LYS A 63 -8.60 2.34 19.04
C LYS A 63 -9.94 2.09 19.74
N ARG A 64 -11.06 2.44 19.08
CA ARG A 64 -12.40 2.31 19.65
C ARG A 64 -12.76 0.86 19.97
N VAL A 65 -12.50 -0.07 19.04
CA VAL A 65 -12.87 -1.50 19.17
C VAL A 65 -11.74 -2.39 19.69
N ASN A 66 -10.58 -1.81 20.05
CA ASN A 66 -9.38 -2.54 20.48
C ASN A 66 -8.88 -3.57 19.43
N ALA A 67 -9.03 -3.26 18.15
CA ALA A 67 -8.55 -4.12 17.06
C ALA A 67 -7.04 -4.02 16.85
N LYS A 68 -6.43 -5.07 16.26
CA LYS A 68 -5.12 -4.97 15.61
C LYS A 68 -5.28 -4.31 14.25
N ILE A 69 -4.30 -3.52 13.81
CA ILE A 69 -4.36 -2.88 12.51
C ILE A 69 -3.02 -2.98 11.77
N LEU A 70 -3.08 -3.41 10.50
CA LEU A 70 -1.95 -3.44 9.58
C LEU A 70 -2.09 -2.32 8.55
N GLN A 71 -1.03 -1.54 8.37
CA GLN A 71 -0.89 -0.55 7.30
C GLN A 71 -0.10 -1.13 6.13
N ALA A 72 -0.70 -1.16 4.96
CA ALA A 72 0.03 -1.35 3.72
C ALA A 72 0.78 -0.05 3.38
N SER A 73 2.03 0.01 3.77
CA SER A 73 3.00 1.02 3.34
C SER A 73 3.70 0.56 2.06
N THR A 74 4.79 1.18 1.69
CA THR A 74 5.44 0.99 0.38
C THR A 74 6.93 1.23 0.47
N SER A 75 7.71 0.67 -0.46
CA SER A 75 9.12 1.04 -0.67
C SER A 75 9.31 2.52 -1.04
N GLU A 76 8.26 3.18 -1.53
CA GLU A 76 8.30 4.59 -1.94
C GLU A 76 8.52 5.55 -0.75
N VAL A 77 8.34 5.09 0.49
CA VAL A 77 8.74 5.85 1.70
C VAL A 77 10.24 6.13 1.74
N TYR A 78 11.03 5.36 0.99
CA TYR A 78 12.47 5.59 0.83
C TYR A 78 12.82 6.60 -0.27
N GLY A 79 11.87 6.92 -1.16
CA GLY A 79 12.05 7.88 -2.25
C GLY A 79 13.05 7.40 -3.30
N ASP A 80 13.97 8.29 -3.66
CA ASP A 80 15.15 7.99 -4.50
C ASP A 80 16.32 7.59 -3.58
N PRO A 81 16.45 6.29 -3.22
CA PRO A 81 17.30 5.89 -2.11
C PRO A 81 18.78 5.96 -2.46
N MET A 82 19.56 6.51 -1.54
CA MET A 82 21.03 6.57 -1.62
C MET A 82 21.72 5.31 -1.08
N ILE A 83 20.95 4.39 -0.49
CA ILE A 83 21.43 3.16 0.14
C ILE A 83 20.71 1.97 -0.49
N HIS A 84 21.47 0.96 -0.92
CA HIS A 84 20.99 -0.29 -1.50
C HIS A 84 21.71 -1.48 -0.90
N PRO A 85 20.98 -2.53 -0.42
CA PRO A 85 19.53 -2.55 -0.18
C PRO A 85 19.13 -1.61 0.97
N GLN A 86 17.87 -1.15 0.99
CA GLN A 86 17.37 -0.22 2.00
C GLN A 86 17.10 -0.96 3.32
N PRO A 87 17.82 -0.67 4.42
CA PRO A 87 17.46 -1.18 5.74
C PRO A 87 16.26 -0.40 6.31
N GLU A 88 15.49 -1.02 7.21
CA GLU A 88 14.31 -0.38 7.82
C GLU A 88 14.66 0.91 8.58
N SER A 89 15.91 1.03 9.07
CA SER A 89 16.40 2.24 9.75
C SER A 89 16.71 3.40 8.81
N TYR A 90 16.71 3.20 7.50
CA TYR A 90 16.95 4.26 6.53
C TYR A 90 15.73 5.17 6.40
N TRP A 91 15.89 6.48 6.60
CA TRP A 91 14.78 7.44 6.61
C TRP A 91 14.31 7.86 5.22
N GLY A 92 15.06 7.53 4.19
CA GLY A 92 14.74 7.82 2.81
C GLY A 92 15.23 9.16 2.30
N ASN A 93 15.00 9.38 0.99
CA ASN A 93 15.30 10.59 0.26
C ASN A 93 14.08 10.91 -0.64
N VAL A 94 13.04 11.49 -0.05
CA VAL A 94 11.76 11.77 -0.73
C VAL A 94 11.69 13.24 -1.14
N ASN A 95 11.23 13.50 -2.37
CA ASN A 95 10.93 14.84 -2.81
C ASN A 95 9.52 15.24 -2.33
N PRO A 96 9.37 16.18 -1.37
CA PRO A 96 8.06 16.50 -0.78
C PRO A 96 7.13 17.28 -1.70
N ILE A 97 7.61 17.82 -2.81
CA ILE A 97 6.84 18.64 -3.75
C ILE A 97 6.84 18.09 -5.19
N GLY A 98 7.37 16.88 -5.38
CA GLY A 98 7.40 16.22 -6.69
C GLY A 98 6.04 15.68 -7.13
N PRO A 99 5.91 15.22 -8.38
CA PRO A 99 4.65 14.75 -8.93
C PRO A 99 4.14 13.44 -8.26
N ARG A 100 5.01 12.75 -7.49
CA ARG A 100 4.68 11.53 -6.74
C ARG A 100 4.40 11.78 -5.26
N SER A 101 4.62 13.00 -4.76
CA SER A 101 4.55 13.33 -3.34
C SER A 101 3.20 13.01 -2.71
N CYS A 102 2.10 13.10 -3.47
CA CYS A 102 0.77 12.75 -2.99
C CYS A 102 0.69 11.29 -2.48
N TYR A 103 1.44 10.39 -3.09
CA TYR A 103 1.55 8.99 -2.66
C TYR A 103 2.67 8.81 -1.63
N ASP A 104 3.88 9.23 -1.96
CA ASP A 104 5.08 9.00 -1.17
C ASP A 104 4.95 9.63 0.23
N GLU A 105 4.64 10.92 0.31
CA GLU A 105 4.43 11.62 1.59
C GLU A 105 3.14 11.21 2.29
N GLY A 106 2.08 10.88 1.54
CA GLY A 106 0.86 10.33 2.11
C GLY A 106 1.11 9.03 2.88
N LYS A 107 1.92 8.12 2.33
CA LYS A 107 2.31 6.86 2.99
C LYS A 107 3.28 7.09 4.17
N ARG A 108 4.23 8.02 4.05
CA ARG A 108 5.12 8.42 5.15
C ARG A 108 4.34 9.00 6.33
N CYS A 109 3.40 9.90 6.06
CA CYS A 109 2.51 10.46 7.07
C CYS A 109 1.66 9.36 7.75
N ALA A 110 1.15 8.39 6.98
CA ALA A 110 0.41 7.26 7.54
C ALA A 110 1.28 6.43 8.50
N GLU A 111 2.54 6.12 8.16
CA GLU A 111 3.46 5.44 9.09
C GLU A 111 3.66 6.23 10.39
N THR A 112 3.85 7.55 10.29
CA THR A 112 3.97 8.43 11.46
C THR A 112 2.73 8.33 12.35
N LEU A 113 1.53 8.47 11.77
CA LEU A 113 0.26 8.34 12.50
C LEU A 113 0.12 6.99 13.20
N PHE A 114 0.47 5.89 12.53
CA PHE A 114 0.44 4.55 13.11
C PHE A 114 1.34 4.46 14.34
N MET A 115 2.58 4.93 14.25
CA MET A 115 3.52 4.91 15.35
C MET A 115 3.08 5.81 16.51
N ASP A 116 2.49 6.97 16.23
CA ASP A 116 2.02 7.89 17.28
C ASP A 116 0.76 7.35 17.98
N TYR A 117 -0.17 6.75 17.26
CA TYR A 117 -1.30 6.05 17.87
C TYR A 117 -0.84 4.87 18.74
N HIS A 118 0.20 4.15 18.31
CA HIS A 118 0.81 3.12 19.16
C HIS A 118 1.43 3.71 20.44
N ARG A 119 2.26 4.75 20.31
CA ARG A 119 2.95 5.37 21.46
C ARG A 119 1.97 5.96 22.45
N GLN A 120 1.00 6.74 21.95
CA GLN A 120 0.07 7.50 22.77
C GLN A 120 -1.12 6.66 23.25
N ASN A 121 -1.71 5.85 22.40
CA ASN A 121 -2.98 5.17 22.65
C ASN A 121 -2.86 3.65 22.79
N LYS A 122 -1.64 3.09 22.64
CA LYS A 122 -1.37 1.64 22.72
C LYS A 122 -2.11 0.82 21.68
N VAL A 123 -2.50 1.41 20.56
CA VAL A 123 -3.07 0.67 19.43
C VAL A 123 -2.05 -0.37 18.94
N ARG A 124 -2.50 -1.59 18.70
CA ARG A 124 -1.67 -2.69 18.21
C ARG A 124 -1.49 -2.53 16.70
N VAL A 125 -0.42 -1.87 16.29
CA VAL A 125 -0.14 -1.55 14.89
C VAL A 125 0.90 -2.48 14.29
N LYS A 126 0.73 -2.77 13.00
CA LYS A 126 1.71 -3.42 12.13
C LYS A 126 1.90 -2.55 10.90
N ILE A 127 3.14 -2.42 10.42
CA ILE A 127 3.45 -1.68 9.20
C ILE A 127 4.26 -2.59 8.28
N ILE A 128 3.81 -2.73 7.03
CA ILE A 128 4.54 -3.48 6.02
C ILE A 128 4.89 -2.55 4.86
N ARG A 129 6.18 -2.43 4.53
CA ARG A 129 6.68 -1.69 3.37
C ARG A 129 6.76 -2.62 2.18
N ILE A 130 5.74 -2.56 1.34
CA ILE A 130 5.58 -3.45 0.18
C ILE A 130 6.46 -2.94 -0.96
N PHE A 131 7.30 -3.83 -1.51
CA PHE A 131 8.07 -3.62 -2.71
C PHE A 131 7.27 -4.05 -3.96
N ASN A 132 7.94 -4.33 -5.08
CA ASN A 132 7.28 -4.63 -6.34
C ASN A 132 6.58 -5.99 -6.28
N THR A 133 5.31 -6.00 -6.03
CA THR A 133 4.48 -7.22 -5.99
C THR A 133 3.84 -7.45 -7.34
N TYR A 134 3.84 -8.69 -7.78
CA TYR A 134 3.20 -9.14 -9.01
C TYR A 134 2.35 -10.39 -8.77
N GLY A 135 1.42 -10.66 -9.67
CA GLY A 135 0.58 -11.86 -9.59
C GLY A 135 -0.59 -11.83 -10.54
N PRO A 136 -1.45 -12.87 -10.50
CA PRO A 136 -2.68 -12.95 -11.28
C PRO A 136 -3.61 -11.75 -11.03
N ASN A 137 -4.42 -11.41 -12.00
CA ASN A 137 -5.40 -10.31 -11.95
C ASN A 137 -4.78 -8.90 -11.87
N MET A 138 -3.48 -8.74 -12.11
CA MET A 138 -2.90 -7.43 -12.31
C MET A 138 -3.55 -6.76 -13.54
N SER A 139 -3.85 -5.46 -13.43
CA SER A 139 -4.41 -4.71 -14.57
C SER A 139 -3.45 -4.71 -15.75
N THR A 140 -3.97 -4.92 -16.95
CA THR A 140 -3.19 -4.84 -18.20
C THR A 140 -2.59 -3.47 -18.45
N ASN A 141 -3.22 -2.42 -17.88
CA ASN A 141 -2.78 -1.03 -17.99
C ASN A 141 -2.21 -0.50 -16.67
N ASP A 142 -1.62 -1.38 -15.87
CA ASP A 142 -1.09 -1.03 -14.55
C ASP A 142 0.12 -0.06 -14.61
N GLY A 143 0.87 -0.09 -15.71
CA GLY A 143 2.02 0.79 -15.94
C GLY A 143 3.32 0.32 -15.26
N ARG A 144 3.31 -0.76 -14.47
CA ARG A 144 4.50 -1.32 -13.83
C ARG A 144 5.21 -2.33 -14.71
N VAL A 145 6.51 -2.53 -14.48
CA VAL A 145 7.41 -3.27 -15.37
C VAL A 145 6.93 -4.68 -15.70
N VAL A 146 6.49 -5.48 -14.72
CA VAL A 146 6.11 -6.88 -14.96
C VAL A 146 4.88 -6.97 -15.87
N SER A 147 3.80 -6.21 -15.56
CA SER A 147 2.59 -6.18 -16.39
C SER A 147 2.88 -5.63 -17.79
N ASN A 148 3.66 -4.54 -17.89
CA ASN A 148 4.00 -3.96 -19.19
C ASN A 148 4.77 -4.94 -20.08
N PHE A 149 5.80 -5.59 -19.56
CA PHE A 149 6.61 -6.54 -20.35
C PHE A 149 5.79 -7.74 -20.82
N ILE A 150 4.96 -8.30 -19.92
CA ILE A 150 4.08 -9.43 -20.28
C ILE A 150 3.10 -9.02 -21.38
N ILE A 151 2.42 -7.88 -21.24
CA ILE A 151 1.43 -7.41 -22.22
C ILE A 151 2.09 -7.08 -23.56
N GLN A 152 3.22 -6.40 -23.55
CA GLN A 152 3.96 -6.07 -24.77
C GLN A 152 4.41 -7.35 -25.49
N ALA A 153 4.97 -8.31 -24.77
CA ALA A 153 5.37 -9.61 -25.34
C ALA A 153 4.18 -10.37 -25.92
N LEU A 154 3.06 -10.48 -25.21
CA LEU A 154 1.85 -11.16 -25.68
C LEU A 154 1.21 -10.48 -26.90
N GLN A 155 1.40 -9.18 -27.05
CA GLN A 155 0.92 -8.40 -28.19
C GLN A 155 1.93 -8.32 -29.34
N ASN A 156 3.06 -9.02 -29.23
CA ASN A 156 4.17 -8.98 -30.20
C ASN A 156 4.66 -7.53 -30.46
N LYS A 157 4.73 -6.72 -29.41
CA LYS A 157 5.26 -5.36 -29.43
C LYS A 157 6.65 -5.32 -28.83
N ASP A 158 7.42 -4.31 -29.20
CA ASP A 158 8.73 -4.06 -28.61
C ASP A 158 8.60 -3.82 -27.10
N ILE A 159 9.51 -4.42 -26.32
CA ILE A 159 9.56 -4.23 -24.88
C ILE A 159 10.23 -2.87 -24.58
N THR A 160 9.49 -2.00 -23.91
CA THR A 160 9.96 -0.67 -23.57
C THR A 160 10.77 -0.68 -22.28
N ILE A 161 12.03 -0.31 -22.36
CA ILE A 161 12.92 -0.11 -21.21
C ILE A 161 13.06 1.38 -20.96
N TYR A 162 12.75 1.82 -19.73
CA TYR A 162 12.94 3.21 -19.31
C TYR A 162 14.35 3.40 -18.75
N GLY A 163 15.02 4.53 -19.13
CA GLY A 163 16.40 4.79 -18.74
C GLY A 163 17.39 3.90 -19.47
N ASP A 164 18.47 3.53 -18.79
CA ASP A 164 19.57 2.73 -19.34
C ASP A 164 19.40 1.19 -19.16
N GLY A 165 18.35 0.77 -18.47
CA GLY A 165 18.05 -0.64 -18.20
C GLY A 165 18.86 -1.26 -17.05
N ASN A 166 19.70 -0.51 -16.35
CA ASN A 166 20.52 -1.00 -15.25
C ASN A 166 19.81 -0.99 -13.89
N GLN A 167 18.54 -0.55 -13.84
CA GLN A 167 17.76 -0.48 -12.61
C GLN A 167 17.50 -1.87 -12.06
N THR A 168 17.82 -2.06 -10.77
CA THR A 168 17.51 -3.27 -10.02
C THR A 168 16.21 -3.11 -9.24
N ARG A 169 15.45 -4.21 -9.10
CA ARG A 169 14.20 -4.24 -8.34
C ARG A 169 14.07 -5.56 -7.59
N SER A 170 13.52 -5.50 -6.38
CA SER A 170 13.06 -6.69 -5.68
C SER A 170 11.62 -6.99 -6.06
N PHE A 171 11.35 -8.21 -6.48
CA PHE A 171 10.01 -8.66 -6.84
C PHE A 171 9.51 -9.71 -5.85
N GLN A 172 8.23 -9.64 -5.51
CA GLN A 172 7.55 -10.57 -4.63
C GLN A 172 6.26 -11.06 -5.28
N TYR A 173 6.01 -12.37 -5.22
CA TYR A 173 4.75 -12.93 -5.67
C TYR A 173 3.64 -12.61 -4.67
N VAL A 174 2.42 -12.38 -5.17
CA VAL A 174 1.30 -11.88 -4.34
C VAL A 174 0.92 -12.83 -3.22
N ASP A 175 0.98 -14.16 -3.44
CA ASP A 175 0.62 -15.13 -2.40
C ASP A 175 1.62 -15.11 -1.24
N ASP A 176 2.92 -14.91 -1.53
CA ASP A 176 3.96 -14.77 -0.50
C ASP A 176 3.74 -13.50 0.33
N LEU A 177 3.33 -12.40 -0.33
CA LEU A 177 2.97 -11.16 0.36
C LEU A 177 1.76 -11.36 1.29
N ILE A 178 0.70 -12.01 0.80
CA ILE A 178 -0.52 -12.26 1.59
C ILE A 178 -0.21 -13.14 2.79
N GLU A 179 0.56 -14.21 2.59
CA GLU A 179 0.98 -15.09 3.68
C GLU A 179 1.82 -14.31 4.72
N GLY A 180 2.74 -13.45 4.26
CA GLY A 180 3.52 -12.57 5.13
C GLY A 180 2.64 -11.62 5.96
N MET A 181 1.62 -11.00 5.35
CA MET A 181 0.66 -10.14 6.05
C MET A 181 -0.11 -10.91 7.13
N ILE A 182 -0.62 -12.11 6.80
CA ILE A 182 -1.36 -12.95 7.74
C ILE A 182 -0.47 -13.35 8.92
N ARG A 183 0.75 -13.81 8.65
CA ARG A 183 1.72 -14.16 9.70
C ARG A 183 2.03 -12.96 10.59
N MET A 184 2.27 -11.78 10.00
CA MET A 184 2.54 -10.56 10.74
C MET A 184 1.38 -10.18 11.67
N MET A 185 0.13 -10.32 11.22
CA MET A 185 -1.05 -10.05 12.04
C MET A 185 -1.21 -11.08 13.18
N ASN A 186 -0.73 -12.30 13.02
CA ASN A 186 -0.77 -13.34 14.04
C ASN A 186 0.36 -13.24 15.08
N THR A 187 1.35 -12.37 14.88
CA THR A 187 2.38 -12.10 15.91
C THR A 187 1.83 -11.15 16.98
N SER A 188 2.37 -11.28 18.19
CA SER A 188 2.09 -10.38 19.32
C SER A 188 2.64 -8.96 19.09
#